data_f6f0dccb5c248388b10f09dfbb5576fd
#
_entry.id   f6f0dccb5c248388b10f09dfbb5576fd
#
_cell.length_a   1.000
_cell.length_b   1.000
_cell.length_c   1.000
_cell.angle_alpha   90.00
_cell.angle_beta   90.00
_cell.angle_gamma   90.00
#
_symmetry.space_group_name_H-M   'P 1'
#
loop_
_entity.id
_entity.type
_entity.pdbx_description
1 polymer ?
#
loop_
_entity_poly.entity_id
_entity_poly.type
_entity_poly.pdbx_seq_one_letter_code
_entity_poly.pdbx_strand_id
1 'polypeptide(L)'
;MMFFLSCDNNSKEISRGYSVKVGDEAPKIDLELLNGQLLTNENLKGMVVVIQFTASWCSVCIKEMPHLEKEVWQRFKNDDFMLIGVDLKEELDVVASFVQETEVTYPFTIDKDGSFFESFTNPGAGVTRNIVIDKTGKISFLTRLFDPKEFQEMIEHIEMLLK
;
A
#
# COMPACT_ATOMS: atom_id res chain seq x y z
N MET A 1 -16.94 -26.14 -41.96
CA MET A 1 -16.74 -24.76 -41.49
C MET A 1 -16.83 -24.82 -39.99
N MET A 2 -15.68 -25.01 -39.33
CA MET A 2 -15.58 -25.15 -37.86
C MET A 2 -15.34 -23.77 -37.26
N PHE A 3 -16.31 -23.27 -36.50
CA PHE A 3 -16.14 -22.07 -35.68
C PHE A 3 -15.34 -22.45 -34.43
N PHE A 4 -14.10 -22.02 -34.36
CA PHE A 4 -13.34 -21.98 -33.10
C PHE A 4 -13.92 -20.86 -32.23
N LEU A 5 -14.70 -21.22 -31.22
CA LEU A 5 -14.98 -20.32 -30.10
C LEU A 5 -13.68 -20.20 -29.32
N SER A 6 -13.00 -19.06 -29.51
CA SER A 6 -11.98 -18.60 -28.61
C SER A 6 -12.66 -18.26 -27.27
N CYS A 7 -12.50 -19.10 -26.28
CA CYS A 7 -12.85 -18.76 -24.93
C CYS A 7 -11.84 -17.69 -24.46
N ASP A 8 -12.29 -16.44 -24.47
CA ASP A 8 -11.62 -15.36 -23.76
C ASP A 8 -11.59 -15.69 -22.27
N ASN A 9 -10.49 -16.26 -21.83
CA ASN A 9 -10.18 -16.54 -20.43
C ASN A 9 -9.72 -15.27 -19.69
N ASN A 10 -10.18 -14.09 -20.16
CA ASN A 10 -9.79 -12.77 -19.65
C ASN A 10 -10.88 -12.09 -18.82
N SER A 11 -11.63 -12.85 -18.05
CA SER A 11 -12.66 -12.25 -17.23
C SER A 11 -12.73 -12.90 -15.87
N LYS A 12 -11.86 -12.47 -14.99
CA LYS A 12 -12.02 -12.36 -13.53
C LYS A 12 -10.66 -12.29 -12.84
N GLU A 13 -9.79 -11.41 -13.21
CA GLU A 13 -9.10 -10.66 -12.17
C GLU A 13 -10.21 -9.87 -11.48
N ILE A 14 -10.79 -10.48 -10.46
CA ILE A 14 -11.61 -9.78 -9.51
C ILE A 14 -10.70 -8.65 -9.05
N SER A 15 -11.09 -7.40 -9.26
CA SER A 15 -10.29 -6.20 -8.96
C SER A 15 -9.94 -6.08 -7.46
N ARG A 16 -10.33 -7.06 -6.67
CA ARG A 16 -10.13 -7.14 -5.21
C ARG A 16 -10.46 -5.81 -4.51
N GLY A 17 -11.33 -5.00 -5.16
CA GLY A 17 -11.71 -3.66 -4.74
C GLY A 17 -10.76 -2.54 -5.13
N TYR A 18 -9.77 -2.80 -5.99
CA TYR A 18 -8.93 -1.77 -6.60
C TYR A 18 -9.57 -1.15 -7.83
N SER A 19 -9.43 0.17 -8.00
CA SER A 19 -9.73 0.90 -9.25
C SER A 19 -8.49 1.02 -10.14
N VAL A 20 -7.33 0.72 -9.63
CA VAL A 20 -6.03 0.72 -10.29
C VAL A 20 -5.52 -0.70 -10.50
N LYS A 21 -4.53 -0.85 -11.37
CA LYS A 21 -3.87 -2.14 -11.66
C LYS A 21 -2.35 -1.99 -11.75
N VAL A 22 -1.65 -3.10 -11.70
CA VAL A 22 -0.21 -3.14 -11.96
C VAL A 22 0.08 -2.60 -13.37
N GLY A 23 1.07 -1.70 -13.45
CA GLY A 23 1.46 -0.97 -14.67
C GLY A 23 0.86 0.43 -14.79
N ASP A 24 -0.17 0.77 -14.02
CA ASP A 24 -0.72 2.13 -14.00
C ASP A 24 0.26 3.10 -13.32
N GLU A 25 0.25 4.36 -13.75
CA GLU A 25 0.89 5.43 -12.98
C GLU A 25 0.20 5.55 -11.61
N ALA A 26 0.98 5.71 -10.55
CA ALA A 26 0.42 5.93 -9.23
C ALA A 26 -0.39 7.23 -9.19
N PRO A 27 -1.55 7.25 -8.52
CA PRO A 27 -2.27 8.48 -8.25
C PRO A 27 -1.40 9.55 -7.59
N LYS A 28 -1.86 10.80 -7.63
CA LYS A 28 -1.14 11.90 -7.01
C LYS A 28 -0.91 11.62 -5.52
N ILE A 29 0.35 11.66 -5.11
CA ILE A 29 0.77 11.64 -3.72
C ILE A 29 1.01 13.08 -3.29
N ASP A 30 0.35 13.51 -2.23
CA ASP A 30 0.45 14.83 -1.63
C ASP A 30 0.03 14.68 -0.16
N LEU A 31 0.94 14.16 0.64
CA LEU A 31 0.68 13.72 2.00
C LEU A 31 1.55 14.48 3.00
N GLU A 32 0.96 14.91 4.10
CA GLU A 32 1.69 15.39 5.26
C GLU A 32 1.75 14.27 6.30
N LEU A 33 2.95 13.84 6.64
CA LEU A 33 3.19 12.83 7.67
C LEU A 33 2.93 13.41 9.07
N LEU A 34 2.71 12.54 10.06
CA LEU A 34 2.51 12.95 11.45
C LEU A 34 3.67 13.76 12.03
N ASN A 35 4.86 13.65 11.46
CA ASN A 35 6.04 14.43 11.85
C ASN A 35 6.18 15.76 11.09
N GLY A 36 5.20 16.13 10.24
CA GLY A 36 5.18 17.35 9.45
C GLY A 36 5.95 17.29 8.13
N GLN A 37 6.58 16.17 7.78
CA GLN A 37 7.24 15.99 6.50
C GLN A 37 6.20 15.89 5.37
N LEU A 38 6.44 16.59 4.26
CA LEU A 38 5.60 16.49 3.07
C LEU A 38 6.15 15.44 2.11
N LEU A 39 5.29 14.54 1.66
CA LEU A 39 5.57 13.55 0.64
C LEU A 39 4.78 13.84 -0.63
N THR A 40 5.50 13.92 -1.75
CA THR A 40 4.91 14.14 -3.08
C THR A 40 5.51 13.15 -4.07
N ASN A 41 4.84 12.96 -5.23
CA ASN A 41 5.42 12.14 -6.30
C ASN A 41 6.84 12.60 -6.67
N GLU A 42 7.13 13.90 -6.59
CA GLU A 42 8.44 14.44 -6.97
C GLU A 42 9.54 14.03 -5.99
N ASN A 43 9.29 14.13 -4.67
CA ASN A 43 10.32 13.77 -3.68
C ASN A 43 10.42 12.26 -3.42
N LEU A 44 9.47 11.48 -3.92
CA LEU A 44 9.50 10.01 -3.90
C LEU A 44 10.08 9.40 -5.18
N LYS A 45 10.40 10.22 -6.18
CA LYS A 45 10.93 9.75 -7.45
C LYS A 45 12.26 9.02 -7.27
N GLY A 46 12.37 7.85 -7.90
CA GLY A 46 13.57 6.99 -7.79
C GLY A 46 13.56 6.09 -6.56
N MET A 47 12.55 6.20 -5.69
CA MET A 47 12.36 5.29 -4.56
C MET A 47 11.36 4.19 -4.87
N VAL A 48 11.53 3.03 -4.26
CA VAL A 48 10.47 2.04 -4.14
C VAL A 48 9.58 2.46 -2.97
N VAL A 49 8.29 2.64 -3.21
CA VAL A 49 7.34 3.11 -2.19
C VAL A 49 6.31 2.04 -1.91
N VAL A 50 6.07 1.75 -0.63
CA VAL A 50 4.96 0.93 -0.18
C VAL A 50 3.97 1.81 0.57
N ILE A 51 2.72 1.80 0.14
CA ILE A 51 1.60 2.46 0.83
C ILE A 51 0.77 1.37 1.49
N GLN A 52 0.72 1.38 2.83
CA GLN A 52 -0.20 0.55 3.60
C GLN A 52 -1.44 1.36 3.95
N PHE A 53 -2.61 0.98 3.46
CA PHE A 53 -3.88 1.50 3.97
C PHE A 53 -4.35 0.68 5.16
N THR A 54 -4.56 1.36 6.28
CA THR A 54 -4.83 0.76 7.59
C THR A 54 -5.89 1.55 8.38
N ALA A 55 -6.29 1.02 9.52
CA ALA A 55 -7.12 1.70 10.52
C ALA A 55 -7.00 0.99 11.88
N SER A 56 -7.18 1.70 12.98
CA SER A 56 -7.05 1.15 14.34
C SER A 56 -8.06 0.05 14.67
N TRP A 57 -9.26 0.12 14.08
CA TRP A 57 -10.33 -0.88 14.24
C TRP A 57 -10.15 -2.14 13.37
N CYS A 58 -9.12 -2.18 12.52
CA CYS A 58 -8.91 -3.27 11.56
C CYS A 58 -8.00 -4.36 12.15
N SER A 59 -8.59 -5.45 12.62
CA SER A 59 -7.85 -6.57 13.22
C SER A 59 -6.83 -7.23 12.29
N VAL A 60 -7.10 -7.26 10.99
CA VAL A 60 -6.17 -7.80 9.98
C VAL A 60 -4.96 -6.88 9.80
N CYS A 61 -5.19 -5.55 9.83
CA CYS A 61 -4.12 -4.56 9.78
C CYS A 61 -3.17 -4.71 10.99
N ILE A 62 -3.75 -4.84 12.20
CA ILE A 62 -2.97 -5.03 13.44
C ILE A 62 -2.11 -6.29 13.36
N LYS A 63 -2.61 -7.36 12.75
CA LYS A 63 -1.82 -8.59 12.55
C LYS A 63 -0.68 -8.42 11.54
N GLU A 64 -0.89 -7.64 10.49
CA GLU A 64 0.11 -7.41 9.44
C GLU A 64 1.23 -6.47 9.89
N MET A 65 0.92 -5.44 10.69
CA MET A 65 1.83 -4.35 11.02
C MET A 65 3.17 -4.79 11.63
N PRO A 66 3.26 -5.75 12.56
CA PRO A 66 4.54 -6.26 13.06
C PRO A 66 5.41 -6.89 11.96
N HIS A 67 4.80 -7.52 10.96
CA HIS A 67 5.49 -8.09 9.81
C HIS A 67 6.01 -6.99 8.88
N LEU A 68 5.20 -5.97 8.60
CA LEU A 68 5.65 -4.79 7.83
C LEU A 68 6.80 -4.08 8.54
N GLU A 69 6.71 -3.89 9.85
CA GLU A 69 7.80 -3.30 10.63
C GLU A 69 9.09 -4.10 10.50
N LYS A 70 9.04 -5.38 10.85
CA LYS A 70 10.24 -6.22 10.97
C LYS A 70 10.82 -6.65 9.61
N GLU A 71 9.96 -7.08 8.69
CA GLU A 71 10.38 -7.77 7.47
C GLU A 71 10.47 -6.83 6.26
N VAL A 72 9.84 -5.65 6.33
CA VAL A 72 9.86 -4.65 5.26
C VAL A 72 10.60 -3.40 5.71
N TRP A 73 10.07 -2.66 6.70
CA TRP A 73 10.64 -1.38 7.10
C TRP A 73 12.07 -1.51 7.63
N GLN A 74 12.30 -2.31 8.64
CA GLN A 74 13.62 -2.46 9.23
C GLN A 74 14.64 -3.04 8.26
N ARG A 75 14.19 -3.81 7.28
CA ARG A 75 15.05 -4.41 6.26
C ARG A 75 15.48 -3.41 5.20
N PHE A 76 14.59 -2.54 4.73
CA PHE A 76 14.82 -1.71 3.54
C PHE A 76 14.92 -0.20 3.83
N LYS A 77 14.67 0.29 5.04
CA LYS A 77 14.61 1.72 5.38
C LYS A 77 15.89 2.53 5.09
N ASN A 78 17.03 1.85 4.88
CA ASN A 78 18.30 2.49 4.53
C ASN A 78 18.61 2.47 3.03
N ASP A 79 17.72 1.89 2.22
CA ASP A 79 17.79 1.88 0.77
C ASP A 79 16.97 3.04 0.17
N ASP A 80 16.92 3.15 -1.16
CA ASP A 80 15.97 4.04 -1.86
C ASP A 80 14.55 3.51 -1.72
N PHE A 81 14.05 3.50 -0.48
CA PHE A 81 12.81 2.88 -0.07
C PHE A 81 12.01 3.74 0.91
N MET A 82 10.68 3.68 0.79
CA MET A 82 9.75 4.31 1.73
C MET A 82 8.56 3.37 2.00
N LEU A 83 8.24 3.16 3.27
CA LEU A 83 6.97 2.57 3.71
C LEU A 83 6.16 3.64 4.42
N ILE A 84 4.90 3.81 4.03
CA ILE A 84 3.99 4.82 4.58
C ILE A 84 2.73 4.11 5.07
N GLY A 85 2.42 4.24 6.35
CA GLY A 85 1.10 3.89 6.89
C GLY A 85 0.12 5.04 6.64
N VAL A 86 -0.99 4.75 5.99
CA VAL A 86 -2.08 5.70 5.73
C VAL A 86 -3.30 5.25 6.49
N ASP A 87 -3.60 5.95 7.57
CA ASP A 87 -4.78 5.69 8.38
C ASP A 87 -6.04 6.27 7.73
N LEU A 88 -7.12 5.50 7.72
CA LEU A 88 -8.34 5.85 7.01
C LEU A 88 -9.38 6.48 7.93
N LYS A 89 -9.53 7.81 7.82
CA LYS A 89 -10.64 8.59 8.41
C LYS A 89 -10.71 8.60 9.94
N GLU A 90 -9.58 8.46 10.62
CA GLU A 90 -9.54 8.54 12.08
C GLU A 90 -8.93 9.87 12.57
N GLU A 91 -9.14 10.20 13.82
CA GLU A 91 -8.61 11.41 14.43
C GLU A 91 -7.14 11.22 14.87
N LEU A 92 -6.41 12.33 14.94
CA LEU A 92 -4.97 12.33 15.22
C LEU A 92 -4.60 11.58 16.51
N ASP A 93 -5.34 11.78 17.59
CA ASP A 93 -5.10 11.15 18.88
C ASP A 93 -5.32 9.62 18.83
N VAL A 94 -6.32 9.17 18.06
CA VAL A 94 -6.56 7.75 17.80
C VAL A 94 -5.41 7.14 17.05
N VAL A 95 -4.96 7.78 15.96
CA VAL A 95 -3.86 7.28 15.13
C VAL A 95 -2.54 7.30 15.89
N ALA A 96 -2.26 8.34 16.68
CA ALA A 96 -1.06 8.42 17.50
C ALA A 96 -1.00 7.29 18.54
N SER A 97 -2.13 6.98 19.20
CA SER A 97 -2.23 5.85 20.12
C SER A 97 -2.06 4.52 19.40
N PHE A 98 -2.67 4.37 18.25
CA PHE A 98 -2.59 3.16 17.41
C PHE A 98 -1.15 2.86 16.98
N VAL A 99 -0.42 3.87 16.49
CA VAL A 99 1.00 3.73 16.11
C VAL A 99 1.84 3.34 17.32
N GLN A 100 1.60 3.94 18.49
CA GLN A 100 2.32 3.62 19.72
C GLN A 100 2.02 2.18 20.19
N GLU A 101 0.77 1.76 20.18
CA GLU A 101 0.35 0.42 20.64
C GLU A 101 0.86 -0.71 19.74
N THR A 102 0.99 -0.44 18.43
CA THR A 102 1.51 -1.41 17.46
C THR A 102 3.05 -1.43 17.39
N GLU A 103 3.72 -0.50 18.08
CA GLU A 103 5.18 -0.39 18.16
C GLU A 103 5.88 -0.27 16.79
N VAL A 104 5.15 0.19 15.77
CA VAL A 104 5.74 0.42 14.44
C VAL A 104 6.47 1.75 14.37
N THR A 105 7.54 1.80 13.58
CA THR A 105 8.43 2.97 13.45
C THR A 105 8.43 3.58 12.05
N TYR A 106 7.77 2.96 11.07
CA TYR A 106 7.62 3.56 9.75
C TYR A 106 6.67 4.77 9.78
N PRO A 107 6.87 5.74 8.87
CA PRO A 107 6.08 6.97 8.81
C PRO A 107 4.58 6.73 8.63
N PHE A 108 3.78 7.58 9.28
CA PHE A 108 2.32 7.57 9.19
C PHE A 108 1.76 8.90 8.73
N THR A 109 0.61 8.84 8.06
CA THR A 109 -0.27 9.97 7.75
C THR A 109 -1.74 9.58 7.95
N ILE A 110 -2.62 10.57 7.90
CA ILE A 110 -4.06 10.38 8.03
C ILE A 110 -4.74 10.85 6.74
N ASP A 111 -5.48 9.95 6.10
CA ASP A 111 -6.39 10.28 5.00
C ASP A 111 -7.77 10.66 5.58
N LYS A 112 -7.91 11.93 6.00
CA LYS A 112 -9.05 12.43 6.79
C LYS A 112 -10.40 12.25 6.12
N ASP A 113 -10.48 12.46 4.83
CA ASP A 113 -11.71 12.36 4.04
C ASP A 113 -11.81 11.06 3.23
N GLY A 114 -10.73 10.28 3.17
CA GLY A 114 -10.63 9.04 2.40
C GLY A 114 -10.36 9.23 0.92
N SER A 115 -10.14 10.47 0.47
CA SER A 115 -9.94 10.77 -0.95
C SER A 115 -8.68 10.13 -1.53
N PHE A 116 -7.63 10.02 -0.73
CA PHE A 116 -6.41 9.36 -1.16
C PHE A 116 -6.63 7.84 -1.31
N PHE A 117 -7.29 7.20 -0.35
CA PHE A 117 -7.69 5.80 -0.45
C PHE A 117 -8.59 5.53 -1.67
N GLU A 118 -9.58 6.39 -1.90
CA GLU A 118 -10.52 6.29 -3.03
C GLU A 118 -9.84 6.48 -4.39
N SER A 119 -8.68 7.14 -4.45
CA SER A 119 -7.90 7.24 -5.69
C SER A 119 -7.31 5.91 -6.15
N PHE A 120 -7.20 4.92 -5.26
CA PHE A 120 -6.71 3.57 -5.56
C PHE A 120 -7.80 2.51 -5.59
N THR A 121 -8.98 2.81 -5.07
CA THR A 121 -9.99 1.78 -4.76
C THR A 121 -11.36 2.10 -5.31
N ASN A 122 -12.16 1.06 -5.52
CA ASN A 122 -13.56 1.19 -5.86
C ASN A 122 -14.39 1.60 -4.63
N PRO A 123 -15.54 2.29 -4.83
CA PRO A 123 -16.46 2.60 -3.74
C PRO A 123 -16.81 1.37 -2.90
N GLY A 124 -16.80 1.52 -1.58
CA GLY A 124 -17.09 0.43 -0.64
C GLY A 124 -15.95 -0.55 -0.37
N ALA A 125 -14.77 -0.31 -0.97
CA ALA A 125 -13.59 -1.09 -0.63
C ALA A 125 -13.16 -0.84 0.83
N GLY A 126 -12.57 -1.88 1.45
CA GLY A 126 -12.03 -1.80 2.81
C GLY A 126 -10.51 -1.92 2.86
N VAL A 127 -9.93 -1.56 3.99
CA VAL A 127 -8.56 -1.91 4.37
C VAL A 127 -8.51 -3.41 4.77
N THR A 128 -7.43 -4.15 4.84
CA THR A 128 -6.00 -3.83 4.66
C THR A 128 -5.58 -3.92 3.20
N ARG A 129 -4.67 -3.04 2.79
CA ARG A 129 -4.10 -3.05 1.42
C ARG A 129 -2.68 -2.52 1.46
N ASN A 130 -1.79 -3.18 0.71
CA ASN A 130 -0.48 -2.61 0.40
C ASN A 130 -0.35 -2.39 -1.11
N ILE A 131 0.19 -1.26 -1.49
CA ILE A 131 0.47 -0.89 -2.87
C ILE A 131 1.96 -0.63 -2.98
N VAL A 132 2.63 -1.39 -3.84
CA VAL A 132 4.05 -1.15 -4.17
C VAL A 132 4.13 -0.33 -5.44
N ILE A 133 4.86 0.78 -5.35
CA ILE A 133 5.16 1.68 -6.47
C ILE A 133 6.65 1.56 -6.75
N ASP A 134 7.00 1.34 -8.01
CA ASP A 134 8.39 1.20 -8.44
C ASP A 134 9.12 2.54 -8.55
N LYS A 135 10.41 2.50 -8.81
CA LYS A 135 11.29 3.68 -8.95
C LYS A 135 10.86 4.63 -10.07
N THR A 136 10.02 4.19 -11.01
CA THR A 136 9.48 5.02 -12.11
C THR A 136 8.16 5.69 -11.76
N GLY A 137 7.56 5.36 -10.61
CA GLY A 137 6.27 5.88 -10.16
C GLY A 137 5.07 5.05 -10.60
N LYS A 138 5.29 3.82 -11.08
CA LYS A 138 4.21 2.92 -11.49
C LYS A 138 3.88 1.91 -10.40
N ILE A 139 2.60 1.58 -10.31
CA ILE A 139 2.12 0.50 -9.45
C ILE A 139 2.70 -0.82 -9.96
N SER A 140 3.38 -1.56 -9.08
CA SER A 140 4.08 -2.79 -9.44
C SER A 140 3.61 -4.03 -8.68
N PHE A 141 2.94 -3.85 -7.52
CA PHE A 141 2.35 -4.95 -6.75
C PHE A 141 1.16 -4.45 -5.91
N LEU A 142 0.17 -5.31 -5.72
CA LEU A 142 -1.04 -5.01 -4.95
C LEU A 142 -1.38 -6.19 -4.05
N THR A 143 -1.60 -5.96 -2.75
CA THR A 143 -2.11 -6.97 -1.82
C THR A 143 -3.53 -6.68 -1.37
N ARG A 144 -4.20 -7.66 -0.80
CA ARG A 144 -5.50 -7.49 -0.15
C ARG A 144 -5.62 -8.42 1.05
N LEU A 145 -5.89 -7.84 2.22
CA LEU A 145 -5.83 -8.53 3.51
C LEU A 145 -4.39 -8.96 3.84
N PHE A 146 -4.24 -9.84 4.82
CA PHE A 146 -2.93 -10.39 5.17
C PHE A 146 -2.92 -11.89 4.86
N ASP A 147 -2.34 -12.23 3.73
CA ASP A 147 -2.00 -13.60 3.35
C ASP A 147 -0.48 -13.78 3.42
N PRO A 148 0.04 -14.72 4.22
CA PRO A 148 1.50 -14.87 4.40
C PRO A 148 2.26 -15.16 3.11
N LYS A 149 1.66 -15.87 2.16
CA LYS A 149 2.30 -16.17 0.87
C LYS A 149 2.38 -14.92 0.00
N GLU A 150 1.27 -14.21 -0.18
CA GLU A 150 1.23 -12.95 -0.92
C GLU A 150 2.14 -11.89 -0.29
N PHE A 151 2.21 -11.84 1.03
CA PHE A 151 3.11 -10.96 1.77
C PHE A 151 4.58 -11.27 1.49
N GLN A 152 4.96 -12.55 1.46
CA GLN A 152 6.31 -12.97 1.09
C GLN A 152 6.63 -12.63 -0.37
N GLU A 153 5.69 -12.84 -1.29
CA GLU A 153 5.83 -12.46 -2.70
C GLU A 153 6.04 -10.93 -2.86
N MET A 154 5.34 -10.12 -2.07
CA MET A 154 5.54 -8.68 -2.02
C MET A 154 6.96 -8.31 -1.55
N ILE A 155 7.47 -8.95 -0.50
CA ILE A 155 8.86 -8.72 -0.01
C ILE A 155 9.89 -9.03 -1.10
N GLU A 156 9.77 -10.17 -1.75
CA GLU A 156 10.66 -10.59 -2.83
C GLU A 156 10.60 -9.62 -4.02
N HIS A 157 9.40 -9.11 -4.32
CA HIS A 157 9.20 -8.10 -5.36
C HIS A 157 9.91 -6.77 -5.00
N ILE A 158 9.75 -6.29 -3.77
CA ILE A 158 10.45 -5.08 -3.28
C ILE A 158 11.97 -5.28 -3.39
N GLU A 159 12.49 -6.41 -2.95
CA GLU A 159 13.91 -6.73 -3.02
C GLU A 159 14.44 -6.73 -4.46
N MET A 160 13.65 -7.23 -5.40
CA MET A 160 13.97 -7.19 -6.83
C MET A 160 14.05 -5.76 -7.37
N LEU A 161 13.13 -4.88 -6.97
CA LEU A 161 13.09 -3.48 -7.41
C LEU A 161 14.24 -2.64 -6.84
N LEU A 162 14.81 -3.04 -5.72
CA LEU A 162 15.90 -2.34 -5.04
C LEU A 162 17.29 -2.72 -5.58
N LYS A 163 17.40 -3.83 -6.28
CA LYS A 163 18.65 -4.28 -6.96
C LYS A 163 18.91 -3.47 -8.22
#